data_6e979158cf66a70350c7a0556e646073
#
_entry.id   6e979158cf66a70350c7a0556e646073
#
_cell.length_a   1.000
_cell.length_b   1.000
_cell.length_c   1.000
_cell.angle_alpha   90.00
_cell.angle_beta   90.00
_cell.angle_gamma   90.00
#
_symmetry.space_group_name_H-M   'P 1'
#
loop_
_entity.id
_entity.type
_entity.pdbx_description
1 polymer ?
#
loop_
_entity_poly.entity_id
_entity_poly.type
_entity_poly.pdbx_seq_one_letter_code
_entity_poly.pdbx_strand_id
1 'polypeptide(L)'
;MDTFVEVLTHRYATLRGRAGRREYWVFSLVFAGIWLLLRAVDDIAGLHLDADGERGAASTLFALALLLALLAVGVRRLHDAGRSGWWLLAGLLPVVGPLAIAVLMLLPGHARSNRFGAVPAFPPDALATASR
;
A
#
# COMPACT_ATOMS: atom_id res chain seq x y z
N MET A 1 -9.84 10.48 -2.17
CA MET A 1 -10.48 9.48 -1.26
C MET A 1 -10.87 8.21 -2.01
N ASP A 2 -11.31 8.34 -3.26
CA ASP A 2 -11.83 7.22 -4.07
C ASP A 2 -10.84 6.05 -4.24
N THR A 3 -9.54 6.34 -4.40
CA THR A 3 -8.50 5.29 -4.53
C THR A 3 -8.38 4.41 -3.30
N PHE A 4 -8.45 4.98 -2.09
CA PHE A 4 -8.35 4.22 -0.84
C PHE A 4 -9.56 3.31 -0.67
N VAL A 5 -10.76 3.84 -0.91
CA VAL A 5 -12.02 3.10 -0.85
C VAL A 5 -12.04 1.99 -1.92
N GLU A 6 -11.61 2.28 -3.15
CA GLU A 6 -11.54 1.29 -4.23
C GLU A 6 -10.62 0.11 -3.87
N VAL A 7 -9.46 0.37 -3.29
CA VAL A 7 -8.55 -0.69 -2.84
C VAL A 7 -9.21 -1.54 -1.76
N LEU A 8 -9.92 -0.93 -0.81
CA LEU A 8 -10.57 -1.65 0.27
C LEU A 8 -11.78 -2.48 -0.18
N THR A 9 -12.57 -1.97 -1.13
CA THR A 9 -13.82 -2.63 -1.55
C THR A 9 -13.62 -3.65 -2.67
N HIS A 10 -12.79 -3.32 -3.66
CA HIS A 10 -12.67 -4.14 -4.87
C HIS A 10 -11.32 -4.84 -5.03
N ARG A 11 -10.27 -4.39 -4.32
CA ARG A 11 -8.90 -4.88 -4.49
C ARG A 11 -8.20 -5.23 -3.18
N TYR A 12 -8.96 -5.46 -2.12
CA TYR A 12 -8.42 -5.66 -0.75
C TYR A 12 -7.30 -6.70 -0.67
N ALA A 13 -7.48 -7.88 -1.27
CA ALA A 13 -6.49 -8.96 -1.28
C ALA A 13 -6.06 -9.36 -2.71
N THR A 14 -6.24 -8.48 -3.69
CA THR A 14 -5.90 -8.78 -5.08
C THR A 14 -4.41 -8.60 -5.32
N LEU A 15 -3.67 -9.71 -5.43
CA LEU A 15 -2.24 -9.73 -5.72
C LEU A 15 -1.91 -9.67 -7.22
N ARG A 16 -2.91 -9.85 -8.08
CA ARG A 16 -2.77 -9.81 -9.55
C ARG A 16 -2.91 -8.39 -10.08
N GLY A 17 -2.31 -8.15 -11.25
CA GLY A 17 -2.36 -6.85 -11.91
C GLY A 17 -1.25 -5.91 -11.44
N ARG A 18 -1.40 -4.63 -11.76
CA ARG A 18 -0.42 -3.56 -11.53
C ARG A 18 -1.07 -2.42 -10.76
N ALA A 19 -0.30 -1.73 -9.91
CA ALA A 19 -0.70 -0.51 -9.23
C ALA A 19 0.26 0.62 -9.59
N GLY A 20 -0.28 1.75 -10.03
CA GLY A 20 0.50 2.95 -10.31
C GLY A 20 1.07 3.59 -9.03
N ARG A 21 2.06 4.50 -9.19
CA ARG A 21 2.64 5.22 -8.04
C ARG A 21 1.57 5.93 -7.22
N ARG A 22 0.63 6.61 -7.88
CA ARG A 22 -0.44 7.36 -7.21
C ARG A 22 -1.31 6.43 -6.37
N GLU A 23 -1.72 5.28 -6.89
CA GLU A 23 -2.52 4.29 -6.15
C GLU A 23 -1.79 3.82 -4.89
N TYR A 24 -0.51 3.43 -5.05
CA TYR A 24 0.32 2.97 -3.94
C TYR A 24 0.52 4.06 -2.88
N TRP A 25 0.98 5.26 -3.28
CA TRP A 25 1.32 6.30 -2.34
C TRP A 25 0.10 6.90 -1.65
N VAL A 26 -1.02 7.11 -2.36
CA VAL A 26 -2.26 7.58 -1.73
C VAL A 26 -2.74 6.56 -0.69
N PHE A 27 -2.77 5.27 -1.04
CA PHE A 27 -3.17 4.24 -0.08
C PHE A 27 -2.25 4.21 1.13
N SER A 28 -0.94 4.18 0.92
CA SER A 28 0.06 4.07 2.00
C SER A 28 0.07 5.30 2.92
N LEU A 29 -0.08 6.51 2.36
CA LEU A 29 -0.10 7.74 3.16
C LEU A 29 -1.40 7.87 3.96
N VAL A 30 -2.55 7.52 3.39
CA VAL A 30 -3.82 7.50 4.12
C VAL A 30 -3.77 6.46 5.24
N PHE A 31 -3.28 5.25 4.94
CA PHE A 31 -3.07 4.21 5.94
C PHE A 31 -2.18 4.71 7.08
N ALA A 32 -1.02 5.27 6.78
CA ALA A 32 -0.07 5.78 7.77
C ALA A 32 -0.68 6.91 8.61
N GLY A 33 -1.42 7.84 7.98
CA GLY A 33 -2.08 8.94 8.69
C GLY A 33 -3.14 8.45 9.68
N ILE A 34 -3.99 7.49 9.26
CA ILE A 34 -5.00 6.90 10.15
C ILE A 34 -4.32 6.11 11.28
N TRP A 35 -3.29 5.32 10.94
CA TRP A 35 -2.55 4.56 11.95
C TRP A 35 -1.91 5.45 13.00
N LEU A 36 -1.25 6.55 12.60
CA LEU A 36 -0.65 7.52 13.51
C LEU A 36 -1.71 8.19 14.40
N LEU A 37 -2.87 8.54 13.83
CA LEU A 37 -3.98 9.10 14.60
C LEU A 37 -4.48 8.12 15.65
N LEU A 38 -4.72 6.86 15.27
CA LEU A 38 -5.14 5.82 16.20
C LEU A 38 -4.08 5.56 17.28
N ARG A 39 -2.80 5.59 16.92
CA ARG A 39 -1.69 5.44 17.87
C ARG A 39 -1.69 6.57 18.90
N ALA A 40 -1.92 7.80 18.47
CA ALA A 40 -2.04 8.94 19.39
C ALA A 40 -3.28 8.81 20.31
N VAL A 41 -4.41 8.31 19.79
CA VAL A 41 -5.60 8.03 20.58
C VAL A 41 -5.33 6.93 21.62
N ASP A 42 -4.65 5.86 21.23
CA ASP A 42 -4.27 4.77 22.14
C ASP A 42 -3.40 5.30 23.30
N ASP A 43 -2.43 6.18 23.00
CA ASP A 43 -1.55 6.78 24.01
C ASP A 43 -2.32 7.69 24.99
N ILE A 44 -3.20 8.54 24.47
CA ILE A 44 -4.02 9.45 25.30
C ILE A 44 -5.03 8.68 26.15
N ALA A 45 -5.65 7.65 25.58
CA ALA A 45 -6.69 6.85 26.24
C ALA A 45 -6.13 5.72 27.12
N GLY A 46 -4.81 5.47 27.10
CA GLY A 46 -4.17 4.35 27.82
C GLY A 46 -4.56 2.98 27.28
N LEU A 47 -4.92 2.89 25.99
CA LEU A 47 -5.36 1.65 25.35
C LEU A 47 -4.16 0.86 24.83
N HIS A 48 -3.38 0.27 25.73
CA HIS A 48 -2.19 -0.50 25.38
C HIS A 48 -2.43 -2.00 25.50
N LEU A 49 -1.81 -2.79 24.62
CA LEU A 49 -1.85 -4.26 24.62
C LEU A 49 -0.72 -4.86 25.46
N ASP A 50 0.28 -4.08 25.80
CA ASP A 50 1.47 -4.48 26.56
C ASP A 50 1.73 -3.53 27.74
N ALA A 51 2.49 -4.02 28.71
CA ALA A 51 2.81 -3.25 29.93
C ALA A 51 3.76 -2.07 29.64
N ASP A 52 4.53 -2.13 28.56
CA ASP A 52 5.51 -1.11 28.18
C ASP A 52 4.88 0.03 27.37
N GLY A 53 3.59 -0.10 27.00
CA GLY A 53 2.85 0.90 26.24
C GLY A 53 3.27 1.03 24.77
N GLU A 54 4.08 0.10 24.24
CA GLU A 54 4.58 0.17 22.88
C GLU A 54 3.50 -0.14 21.82
N ARG A 55 2.52 -1.00 22.18
CA ARG A 55 1.47 -1.47 21.26
C ARG A 55 0.11 -0.92 21.65
N GLY A 56 -0.37 0.04 20.87
CA GLY A 56 -1.74 0.53 21.00
C GLY A 56 -2.76 -0.50 20.49
N ALA A 57 -3.91 -0.61 21.13
CA ALA A 57 -4.93 -1.59 20.79
C ALA A 57 -5.62 -1.25 19.46
N ALA A 58 -6.12 -0.03 19.31
CA ALA A 58 -6.84 0.39 18.11
C ALA A 58 -5.92 0.47 16.88
N SER A 59 -4.72 1.02 17.02
CA SER A 59 -3.73 1.10 15.96
C SER A 59 -3.26 -0.27 15.49
N THR A 60 -3.09 -1.23 16.42
CA THR A 60 -2.71 -2.61 16.07
C THR A 60 -3.84 -3.34 15.35
N LEU A 61 -5.08 -3.25 15.82
CA LEU A 61 -6.24 -3.85 15.14
C LEU A 61 -6.43 -3.28 13.73
N PHE A 62 -6.29 -1.98 13.57
CA PHE A 62 -6.34 -1.32 12.26
C PHE A 62 -5.25 -1.83 11.32
N ALA A 63 -3.99 -1.92 11.81
CA ALA A 63 -2.86 -2.41 11.03
C ALA A 63 -3.08 -3.87 10.58
N LEU A 64 -3.56 -4.74 11.49
CA LEU A 64 -3.86 -6.13 11.16
C LEU A 64 -5.02 -6.26 10.17
N ALA A 65 -6.08 -5.48 10.35
CA ALA A 65 -7.22 -5.48 9.44
C ALA A 65 -6.83 -5.08 8.02
N LEU A 66 -5.90 -4.13 7.85
CA LEU A 66 -5.50 -3.64 6.53
C LEU A 66 -4.17 -4.22 6.01
N LEU A 67 -3.56 -5.15 6.75
CA LEU A 67 -2.29 -5.78 6.37
C LEU A 67 -2.34 -6.40 4.97
N LEU A 68 -3.39 -7.15 4.66
CA LEU A 68 -3.55 -7.79 3.36
C LEU A 68 -3.71 -6.77 2.23
N ALA A 69 -4.45 -5.69 2.46
CA ALA A 69 -4.60 -4.61 1.48
C ALA A 69 -3.27 -3.89 1.23
N LEU A 70 -2.50 -3.61 2.28
CA LEU A 70 -1.18 -3.00 2.18
C LEU A 70 -0.19 -3.88 1.41
N LEU A 71 -0.16 -5.18 1.71
CA LEU A 71 0.64 -6.15 0.97
C LEU A 71 0.20 -6.26 -0.49
N ALA A 72 -1.11 -6.32 -0.75
CA ALA A 72 -1.66 -6.44 -2.09
C ALA A 72 -1.31 -5.23 -2.98
N VAL A 73 -1.46 -4.01 -2.46
CA VAL A 73 -1.07 -2.81 -3.22
C VAL A 73 0.44 -2.75 -3.44
N GLY A 74 1.25 -3.17 -2.46
CA GLY A 74 2.71 -3.26 -2.55
C GLY A 74 3.15 -4.26 -3.63
N VAL A 75 2.58 -5.47 -3.65
CA VAL A 75 2.84 -6.49 -4.69
C VAL A 75 2.50 -5.93 -6.06
N ARG A 76 1.30 -5.34 -6.24
CA ARG A 76 0.86 -4.76 -7.52
C ARG A 76 1.75 -3.59 -7.95
N ARG A 77 2.29 -2.84 -7.01
CA ARG A 77 3.25 -1.77 -7.31
C ARG A 77 4.59 -2.33 -7.81
N LEU A 78 5.12 -3.40 -7.21
CA LEU A 78 6.31 -4.12 -7.72
C LEU A 78 6.07 -4.70 -9.11
N HIS A 79 4.89 -5.25 -9.37
CA HIS A 79 4.49 -5.72 -10.69
C HIS A 79 4.49 -4.59 -11.73
N ASP A 80 4.10 -3.38 -11.35
CA ASP A 80 4.15 -2.20 -12.21
C ASP A 80 5.60 -1.85 -12.61
N ALA A 81 6.55 -1.99 -11.67
CA ALA A 81 7.98 -1.85 -11.93
C ALA A 81 8.63 -3.10 -12.58
N GLY A 82 7.82 -4.10 -13.02
CA GLY A 82 8.30 -5.34 -13.64
C GLY A 82 8.97 -6.32 -12.66
N ARG A 83 8.84 -6.09 -11.37
CA ARG A 83 9.42 -6.91 -10.31
C ARG A 83 8.41 -7.87 -9.72
N SER A 84 8.90 -9.02 -9.22
CA SER A 84 8.07 -9.99 -8.50
C SER A 84 7.68 -9.43 -7.12
N GLY A 85 6.47 -9.77 -6.63
CA GLY A 85 6.00 -9.42 -5.29
C GLY A 85 6.88 -9.98 -4.16
N TRP A 86 7.67 -11.02 -4.41
CA TRP A 86 8.63 -11.58 -3.46
C TRP A 86 9.66 -10.57 -2.96
N TRP A 87 9.90 -9.49 -3.69
CA TRP A 87 10.75 -8.39 -3.25
C TRP A 87 10.27 -7.71 -1.96
N LEU A 88 8.98 -7.84 -1.60
CA LEU A 88 8.49 -7.36 -0.31
C LEU A 88 9.14 -8.07 0.88
N LEU A 89 9.60 -9.31 0.71
CA LEU A 89 10.32 -10.02 1.77
C LEU A 89 11.68 -9.37 2.10
N ALA A 90 12.24 -8.59 1.18
CA ALA A 90 13.42 -7.80 1.49
C ALA A 90 13.17 -6.83 2.66
N GLY A 91 11.90 -6.41 2.87
CA GLY A 91 11.51 -5.57 4.00
C GLY A 91 11.76 -6.19 5.38
N LEU A 92 11.95 -7.50 5.45
CA LEU A 92 12.31 -8.21 6.68
C LEU A 92 13.77 -7.96 7.11
N LEU A 93 14.61 -7.45 6.20
CA LEU A 93 15.98 -7.06 6.55
C LEU A 93 15.93 -5.71 7.27
N PRO A 94 16.41 -5.63 8.54
CA PRO A 94 16.32 -4.39 9.30
C PRO A 94 17.13 -3.28 8.59
N VAL A 95 16.58 -2.07 8.56
CA VAL A 95 17.11 -0.84 7.96
C VAL A 95 17.24 -0.91 6.44
N VAL A 96 18.02 -1.85 5.89
CA VAL A 96 18.28 -1.96 4.43
C VAL A 96 17.03 -2.35 3.67
N GLY A 97 16.21 -3.23 4.23
CA GLY A 97 15.00 -3.73 3.58
C GLY A 97 13.95 -2.64 3.31
N PRO A 98 13.49 -1.91 4.33
CA PRO A 98 12.56 -0.80 4.14
C PRO A 98 13.07 0.26 3.17
N LEU A 99 14.36 0.60 3.21
CA LEU A 99 14.98 1.54 2.28
C LEU A 99 14.96 1.02 0.84
N ALA A 100 15.33 -0.25 0.64
CA ALA A 100 15.30 -0.88 -0.68
C ALA A 100 13.87 -0.91 -1.24
N ILE A 101 12.87 -1.25 -0.42
CA ILE A 101 11.47 -1.22 -0.83
C ILE A 101 11.03 0.21 -1.18
N ALA A 102 11.36 1.19 -0.36
CA ALA A 102 11.01 2.59 -0.63
C ALA A 102 11.56 3.05 -2.00
N VAL A 103 12.82 2.74 -2.29
CA VAL A 103 13.44 3.01 -3.60
C VAL A 103 12.68 2.30 -4.73
N LEU A 104 12.37 1.01 -4.56
CA LEU A 104 11.62 0.24 -5.56
C LEU A 104 10.21 0.83 -5.82
N MET A 105 9.55 1.34 -4.78
CA MET A 105 8.23 1.98 -4.90
C MET A 105 8.30 3.35 -5.59
N LEU A 106 9.44 4.02 -5.56
CA LEU A 106 9.66 5.29 -6.26
C LEU A 106 10.03 5.12 -7.73
N LEU A 107 10.57 3.97 -8.14
CA LEU A 107 10.94 3.72 -9.54
C LEU A 107 9.75 3.91 -10.50
N PRO A 108 9.96 4.38 -11.74
CA PRO A 108 8.91 4.45 -12.74
C PRO A 108 8.36 3.06 -13.06
N GLY A 109 7.05 2.95 -13.26
CA GLY A 109 6.44 1.74 -13.81
C GLY A 109 6.78 1.57 -15.28
N HIS A 110 6.61 0.36 -15.80
CA HIS A 110 6.77 0.10 -17.22
C HIS A 110 5.69 0.83 -18.04
N ALA A 111 6.10 1.60 -19.04
CA ALA A 111 5.20 2.36 -19.92
C ALA A 111 4.33 1.48 -20.84
N ARG A 112 4.68 0.21 -20.98
CA ARG A 112 3.96 -0.77 -21.80
C ARG A 112 3.42 -1.89 -20.92
N SER A 113 2.49 -2.69 -21.46
CA SER A 113 2.05 -3.93 -20.79
C SER A 113 3.27 -4.82 -20.51
N ASN A 114 3.25 -5.48 -19.36
CA ASN A 114 4.27 -6.43 -18.95
C ASN A 114 3.63 -7.76 -18.56
N ARG A 115 4.42 -8.75 -18.12
CA ARG A 115 3.95 -10.08 -17.73
C ARG A 115 2.87 -10.07 -16.62
N PHE A 116 2.68 -8.96 -15.92
CA PHE A 116 1.71 -8.81 -14.83
C PHE A 116 0.43 -8.09 -15.26
N GLY A 117 0.37 -7.56 -16.48
CA GLY A 117 -0.83 -6.96 -17.04
C GLY A 117 -0.61 -5.63 -17.78
N ALA A 118 -1.74 -5.01 -18.12
CA ALA A 118 -1.78 -3.72 -18.80
C ALA A 118 -1.26 -2.58 -17.89
N VAL A 119 -0.93 -1.46 -18.52
CA VAL A 119 -0.55 -0.24 -17.79
C VAL A 119 -1.71 0.18 -16.88
N PRO A 120 -1.47 0.51 -15.60
CA PRO A 120 -2.52 0.98 -14.70
C PRO A 120 -3.17 2.24 -15.26
N ALA A 121 -4.47 2.20 -15.52
CA ALA A 121 -5.26 3.39 -15.81
C ALA A 121 -5.68 4.04 -14.50
N PHE A 122 -5.27 5.28 -14.29
CA PHE A 122 -5.73 6.05 -13.14
C PHE A 122 -5.75 7.55 -13.47
N PRO A 123 -6.89 8.21 -13.33
CA PRO A 123 -8.22 7.65 -13.07
C PRO A 123 -8.79 6.89 -14.28
N PRO A 124 -9.75 5.97 -14.09
CA PRO A 124 -10.31 5.16 -15.18
C PRO A 124 -10.97 5.98 -16.29
N ASP A 125 -11.41 7.18 -15.98
CA ASP A 125 -12.05 8.13 -16.89
C ASP A 125 -11.06 8.92 -17.77
N ALA A 126 -9.78 8.93 -17.44
CA ALA A 126 -8.77 9.63 -18.26
C ALA A 126 -8.61 9.01 -19.67
N LEU A 127 -8.95 7.72 -19.84
CA LEU A 127 -8.96 7.05 -21.13
C LEU A 127 -10.23 7.30 -21.94
N ALA A 128 -11.35 7.58 -21.27
CA ALA A 128 -12.63 7.88 -21.94
C ALA A 128 -12.63 9.27 -22.59
N THR A 129 -11.84 10.20 -22.06
CA THR A 129 -11.71 11.57 -22.61
C THR A 129 -10.67 11.69 -23.73
N ALA A 130 -9.74 10.76 -23.85
CA ALA A 130 -8.70 10.76 -24.88
C ALA A 130 -9.15 10.14 -26.22
N SER A 131 -10.35 9.56 -26.29
CA SER A 131 -10.92 8.89 -27.46
C SER A 131 -12.02 9.70 -28.18
N ARG A 132 -12.14 11.01 -27.89
CA ARG A 132 -13.07 11.90 -28.59
C ARG A 132 -12.34 12.99 -29.36
#